data_d4b8dee960cdf16d1eec412ce0120dcc
#
_entry.id   d4b8dee960cdf16d1eec412ce0120dcc
#
_cell.length_a   1.000
_cell.length_b   1.000
_cell.length_c   1.000
_cell.angle_alpha   90.00
_cell.angle_beta   90.00
_cell.angle_gamma   90.00
#
_symmetry.space_group_name_H-M   'P 1'
#
loop_
_entity.id
_entity.type
_entity.pdbx_description
1 polymer ?
#
loop_
_entity_poly.entity_id
_entity_poly.type
_entity_poly.pdbx_seq_one_letter_code
_entity_poly.pdbx_strand_id
1 'polypeptide(L)'
;ARYIAQRLARHSDVEVLTTCARDYITWRNELPEGVDEVNGVLVRRFSVSQERDPYDFALRSDYVFGKHHSIADELKWLRAEGPTSPTLVNYLRQVRTRYDYVVFFSYRYYHTYHGMLATSDRAILVPTAERDPALGLSIFGQAFRTARAVMYNSHEERALIHSVANNKNVPAVVVGVGSEIPTTTNGARFRARTGLKGSFALYVGRIDENKGCGEMFDYFRRYHAQVSQTMQLVLIGNPIIPIPAHPRIRHLGFVTDEEKYDAMEAADLLIMPSYYESLSMVTIEAWAMRTPVLVNGRCDVLRGQTIRANAGLYYESFDEFAESLRTLETNKQLRNTFAEDGRAYYERHYTWDVIDAKYLGILSQLQKIDRDGYTVPVHSKPGWLKQHRHMQPPARKIVDDLPTGPTCKDVE
;
A
#
# COMPACT_ATOMS: atom_id res chain seq x y z
N ALA A 1 1.88 4.13 10.02
CA ALA A 1 1.53 5.32 10.78
C ALA A 1 2.24 5.35 12.14
N ARG A 2 2.09 4.30 13.01
CA ARG A 2 2.61 4.29 14.40
C ARG A 2 4.10 4.67 14.49
N TYR A 3 4.99 3.97 13.82
CA TYR A 3 6.43 4.24 13.86
C TYR A 3 6.77 5.65 13.36
N ILE A 4 6.11 6.12 12.30
CA ILE A 4 6.32 7.49 11.80
C ILE A 4 5.92 8.52 12.85
N ALA A 5 4.77 8.35 13.53
CA ALA A 5 4.35 9.26 14.59
C ALA A 5 5.35 9.30 15.74
N GLN A 6 5.82 8.15 16.22
CA GLN A 6 6.83 8.04 17.28
C GLN A 6 8.17 8.68 16.89
N ARG A 7 8.58 8.59 15.63
CA ARG A 7 9.82 9.18 15.15
C ARG A 7 9.69 10.70 14.96
N LEU A 8 8.59 11.15 14.38
CA LEU A 8 8.33 12.59 14.25
C LEU A 8 8.19 13.27 15.61
N ALA A 9 7.68 12.58 16.63
CA ALA A 9 7.58 13.09 17.99
C ALA A 9 8.94 13.42 18.65
N ARG A 10 10.06 12.95 18.06
CA ARG A 10 11.41 13.35 18.49
C ARG A 10 11.81 14.75 18.02
N HIS A 11 11.07 15.31 17.05
CA HIS A 11 11.42 16.55 16.36
C HIS A 11 10.30 17.60 16.41
N SER A 12 9.09 17.21 16.77
CA SER A 12 7.88 18.05 16.73
C SER A 12 6.85 17.56 17.74
N ASP A 13 5.91 18.42 18.11
CA ASP A 13 4.73 18.00 18.86
C ASP A 13 3.79 17.19 17.93
N VAL A 14 3.50 15.96 18.29
CA VAL A 14 2.70 15.05 17.48
C VAL A 14 1.48 14.55 18.25
N GLU A 15 0.31 14.72 17.66
CA GLU A 15 -0.92 14.09 18.13
C GLU A 15 -1.45 13.15 17.02
N VAL A 16 -1.81 11.93 17.38
CA VAL A 16 -2.43 10.96 16.47
C VAL A 16 -3.94 10.99 16.65
N LEU A 17 -4.67 11.26 15.59
CA LEU A 17 -6.12 11.16 15.54
C LEU A 17 -6.51 9.87 14.83
N THR A 18 -7.25 9.00 15.51
CA THR A 18 -7.65 7.69 14.99
C THR A 18 -9.03 7.30 15.46
N THR A 19 -9.52 6.13 15.04
CA THR A 19 -10.80 5.60 15.52
C THR A 19 -10.62 4.56 16.61
N CYS A 20 -11.73 4.18 17.25
CA CYS A 20 -11.78 3.13 18.26
C CYS A 20 -11.72 1.72 17.64
N ALA A 21 -11.70 1.59 16.33
CA ALA A 21 -11.64 0.31 15.63
C ALA A 21 -10.23 -0.30 15.64
N ARG A 22 -10.15 -1.63 15.74
CA ARG A 22 -8.91 -2.40 15.61
C ARG A 22 -8.82 -3.17 14.31
N ASP A 23 -9.94 -3.72 13.85
CA ASP A 23 -9.97 -4.47 12.60
C ASP A 23 -10.44 -3.59 11.43
N TYR A 24 -10.03 -3.95 10.20
CA TYR A 24 -10.40 -3.25 8.99
C TYR A 24 -11.56 -3.94 8.23
N ILE A 25 -12.12 -5.01 8.78
CA ILE A 25 -13.23 -5.76 8.15
C ILE A 25 -14.54 -5.13 8.55
N THR A 26 -14.76 -4.95 9.85
CA THR A 26 -16.02 -4.47 10.41
C THR A 26 -15.97 -3.04 10.94
N TRP A 27 -14.79 -2.53 11.24
CA TRP A 27 -14.57 -1.25 11.93
C TRP A 27 -15.29 -1.15 13.29
N ARG A 28 -15.45 -2.27 13.98
CA ARG A 28 -16.08 -2.30 15.31
C ARG A 28 -15.26 -1.47 16.30
N ASN A 29 -15.98 -0.72 17.16
CA ASN A 29 -15.35 0.01 18.25
C ASN A 29 -14.90 -0.96 19.34
N GLU A 30 -13.62 -1.29 19.38
CA GLU A 30 -13.02 -2.21 20.37
C GLU A 30 -12.15 -1.49 21.39
N LEU A 31 -11.74 -0.26 21.09
CA LEU A 31 -10.94 0.57 22.00
C LEU A 31 -11.80 1.68 22.57
N PRO A 32 -11.50 2.16 23.81
CA PRO A 32 -12.24 3.28 24.40
C PRO A 32 -12.01 4.58 23.62
N GLU A 33 -13.06 5.38 23.51
CA GLU A 33 -12.97 6.76 23.03
C GLU A 33 -12.25 7.65 24.06
N GLY A 34 -11.53 8.65 23.59
CA GLY A 34 -10.83 9.59 24.46
C GLY A 34 -9.38 9.81 24.06
N VAL A 35 -8.60 10.28 25.01
CA VAL A 35 -7.18 10.61 24.84
C VAL A 35 -6.35 9.67 25.69
N ASP A 36 -5.28 9.16 25.08
CA ASP A 36 -4.35 8.23 25.69
C ASP A 36 -2.92 8.57 25.22
N GLU A 37 -1.93 8.05 25.91
CA GLU A 37 -0.54 8.14 25.49
C GLU A 37 -0.02 6.75 25.11
N VAL A 38 0.49 6.62 23.90
CA VAL A 38 1.04 5.37 23.40
C VAL A 38 2.49 5.59 22.95
N ASN A 39 3.43 5.01 23.69
CA ASN A 39 4.86 5.13 23.43
C ASN A 39 5.35 6.59 23.29
N GLY A 40 4.90 7.46 24.20
CA GLY A 40 5.26 8.88 24.22
C GLY A 40 4.55 9.76 23.19
N VAL A 41 3.52 9.24 22.50
CA VAL A 41 2.72 9.99 21.53
C VAL A 41 1.28 10.10 22.01
N LEU A 42 0.74 11.32 22.00
CA LEU A 42 -0.67 11.57 22.33
C LEU A 42 -1.56 10.96 21.25
N VAL A 43 -2.49 10.11 21.64
CA VAL A 43 -3.43 9.42 20.75
C VAL A 43 -4.85 9.75 21.15
N ARG A 44 -5.60 10.38 20.25
CA ARG A 44 -7.02 10.66 20.43
C ARG A 44 -7.86 9.73 19.57
N ARG A 45 -8.74 8.97 20.23
CA ARG A 45 -9.65 8.02 19.56
C ARG A 45 -11.05 8.57 19.50
N PHE A 46 -11.69 8.34 18.36
CA PHE A 46 -13.06 8.73 18.06
C PHE A 46 -13.88 7.51 17.71
N SER A 47 -15.11 7.46 18.15
CA SER A 47 -16.02 6.36 17.80
C SER A 47 -16.29 6.33 16.30
N VAL A 48 -16.35 5.13 15.75
CA VAL A 48 -16.92 4.84 14.45
C VAL A 48 -18.44 4.86 14.61
N SER A 49 -19.12 5.70 13.85
CA SER A 49 -20.57 5.89 13.93
C SER A 49 -21.38 4.80 13.22
N GLN A 50 -20.72 4.05 12.33
CA GLN A 50 -21.33 2.98 11.55
C GLN A 50 -20.28 1.90 11.30
N GLU A 51 -20.49 0.71 11.85
CA GLU A 51 -19.68 -0.46 11.52
C GLU A 51 -19.86 -0.82 10.04
N ARG A 52 -18.81 -1.39 9.43
CA ARG A 52 -18.90 -1.87 8.06
C ARG A 52 -19.71 -3.17 8.03
N ASP A 53 -20.72 -3.19 7.19
CA ASP A 53 -21.34 -4.43 6.72
C ASP A 53 -20.56 -4.91 5.49
N PRO A 54 -19.82 -6.03 5.56
CA PRO A 54 -19.02 -6.53 4.43
C PRO A 54 -19.87 -6.83 3.19
N TYR A 55 -21.11 -7.26 3.37
CA TYR A 55 -22.01 -7.58 2.25
C TYR A 55 -22.49 -6.31 1.53
N ASP A 56 -23.00 -5.30 2.26
CA ASP A 56 -23.39 -4.01 1.70
C ASP A 56 -22.19 -3.33 1.02
N PHE A 57 -21.01 -3.40 1.65
CA PHE A 57 -19.79 -2.85 1.08
C PHE A 57 -19.40 -3.54 -0.24
N ALA A 58 -19.50 -4.87 -0.33
CA ALA A 58 -19.23 -5.61 -1.56
C ALA A 58 -20.19 -5.21 -2.68
N LEU A 59 -21.50 -5.14 -2.40
CA LEU A 59 -22.52 -4.71 -3.37
C LEU A 59 -22.26 -3.29 -3.90
N ARG A 60 -21.90 -2.36 -3.02
CA ARG A 60 -21.56 -0.99 -3.42
C ARG A 60 -20.28 -0.93 -4.25
N SER A 61 -19.28 -1.76 -3.90
CA SER A 61 -18.03 -1.86 -4.67
C SER A 61 -18.29 -2.38 -6.08
N ASP A 62 -19.06 -3.44 -6.24
CA ASP A 62 -19.45 -3.97 -7.54
C ASP A 62 -20.21 -2.93 -8.38
N TYR A 63 -21.06 -2.13 -7.72
CA TYR A 63 -21.79 -1.08 -8.39
C TYR A 63 -20.87 0.05 -8.88
N VAL A 64 -20.05 0.65 -7.99
CA VAL A 64 -19.22 1.82 -8.36
C VAL A 64 -18.00 1.45 -9.20
N PHE A 65 -17.55 0.20 -9.17
CA PHE A 65 -16.42 -0.25 -9.99
C PHE A 65 -16.85 -0.77 -11.36
N GLY A 66 -18.07 -1.31 -11.47
CA GLY A 66 -18.51 -2.00 -12.69
C GLY A 66 -19.61 -1.28 -13.48
N LYS A 67 -20.25 -0.24 -12.94
CA LYS A 67 -21.42 0.39 -13.57
C LYS A 67 -21.30 1.91 -13.63
N HIS A 68 -22.10 2.52 -14.49
CA HIS A 68 -22.27 3.97 -14.47
C HIS A 68 -22.89 4.40 -13.14
N HIS A 69 -22.31 5.38 -12.49
CA HIS A 69 -22.70 5.84 -11.17
C HIS A 69 -22.43 7.35 -11.02
N SER A 70 -23.03 7.94 -10.00
CA SER A 70 -22.84 9.35 -9.64
C SER A 70 -21.77 9.50 -8.57
N ILE A 71 -21.28 10.73 -8.37
CA ILE A 71 -20.42 11.07 -7.21
C ILE A 71 -21.14 10.81 -5.89
N ALA A 72 -22.46 10.96 -5.84
CA ALA A 72 -23.22 10.63 -4.65
C ALA A 72 -23.11 9.14 -4.30
N ASP A 73 -23.01 8.27 -5.30
CA ASP A 73 -22.81 6.82 -5.08
C ASP A 73 -21.38 6.51 -4.64
N GLU A 74 -20.38 7.20 -5.19
CA GLU A 74 -18.99 7.11 -4.71
C GLU A 74 -18.88 7.54 -3.23
N LEU A 75 -19.57 8.61 -2.83
CA LEU A 75 -19.60 9.05 -1.42
C LEU A 75 -20.36 8.08 -0.50
N LYS A 76 -21.41 7.40 -0.99
CA LYS A 76 -22.06 6.32 -0.25
C LYS A 76 -21.14 5.12 -0.10
N TRP A 77 -20.39 4.78 -1.17
CA TRP A 77 -19.36 3.75 -1.13
C TRP A 77 -18.27 4.09 -0.12
N LEU A 78 -17.75 5.32 -0.14
CA LEU A 78 -16.73 5.79 0.79
C LEU A 78 -17.21 5.70 2.25
N ARG A 79 -18.48 5.97 2.49
CA ARG A 79 -19.09 5.81 3.81
C ARG A 79 -19.18 4.34 4.22
N ALA A 80 -19.49 3.45 3.30
CA ALA A 80 -19.48 2.01 3.55
C ALA A 80 -18.07 1.44 3.70
N GLU A 81 -17.07 1.99 2.98
CA GLU A 81 -15.66 1.66 3.16
C GLU A 81 -15.17 2.02 4.57
N GLY A 82 -15.54 3.19 5.08
CA GLY A 82 -15.22 3.63 6.44
C GLY A 82 -13.71 3.92 6.68
N PRO A 83 -13.26 3.83 7.95
CA PRO A 83 -14.09 3.89 9.15
C PRO A 83 -14.82 5.23 9.27
N THR A 84 -16.14 5.19 9.33
CA THR A 84 -16.98 6.40 9.31
C THR A 84 -17.05 7.05 10.69
N SER A 85 -16.29 8.13 10.85
CA SER A 85 -16.25 8.92 12.10
C SER A 85 -16.42 10.41 11.81
N PRO A 86 -17.68 10.91 11.74
CA PRO A 86 -17.94 12.34 11.58
C PRO A 86 -17.40 13.19 12.74
N THR A 87 -17.35 12.64 13.95
CA THR A 87 -16.80 13.30 15.15
C THR A 87 -15.31 13.63 14.97
N LEU A 88 -14.51 12.71 14.42
CA LEU A 88 -13.11 12.95 14.09
C LEU A 88 -12.96 14.09 13.07
N VAL A 89 -13.74 14.05 11.99
CA VAL A 89 -13.69 15.09 10.94
C VAL A 89 -14.13 16.44 11.48
N ASN A 90 -15.16 16.49 12.30
CA ASN A 90 -15.63 17.73 12.94
C ASN A 90 -14.58 18.29 13.92
N TYR A 91 -13.95 17.43 14.71
CA TYR A 91 -12.85 17.83 15.59
C TYR A 91 -11.72 18.46 14.77
N LEU A 92 -11.23 17.78 13.72
CA LEU A 92 -10.22 18.33 12.82
C LEU A 92 -10.58 19.71 12.27
N ARG A 93 -11.84 19.88 11.84
CA ARG A 93 -12.34 21.16 11.31
C ARG A 93 -12.27 22.28 12.35
N GLN A 94 -12.59 21.97 13.61
CA GLN A 94 -12.56 22.94 14.72
C GLN A 94 -11.13 23.32 15.14
N VAL A 95 -10.22 22.35 15.14
CA VAL A 95 -8.85 22.55 15.68
C VAL A 95 -7.77 22.66 14.60
N ARG A 96 -8.13 22.74 13.33
CA ARG A 96 -7.17 22.71 12.21
C ARG A 96 -6.03 23.70 12.32
N THR A 97 -6.30 24.89 12.89
CA THR A 97 -5.28 25.96 13.06
C THR A 97 -4.29 25.69 14.18
N ARG A 98 -4.50 24.65 14.99
CA ARG A 98 -3.56 24.23 16.04
C ARG A 98 -2.39 23.41 15.48
N TYR A 99 -2.53 22.87 14.27
CA TYR A 99 -1.52 22.05 13.61
C TYR A 99 -0.88 22.83 12.46
N ASP A 100 0.44 22.73 12.33
CA ASP A 100 1.13 23.22 11.14
C ASP A 100 0.78 22.37 9.94
N TYR A 101 0.80 21.05 10.11
CA TYR A 101 0.44 20.08 9.09
C TYR A 101 -0.39 18.92 9.67
N VAL A 102 -1.22 18.33 8.82
CA VAL A 102 -1.99 17.11 9.13
C VAL A 102 -1.62 16.03 8.13
N VAL A 103 -1.00 14.94 8.61
CA VAL A 103 -0.54 13.83 7.76
C VAL A 103 -1.60 12.73 7.74
N PHE A 104 -2.14 12.43 6.58
CA PHE A 104 -3.12 11.39 6.35
C PHE A 104 -2.48 10.15 5.76
N PHE A 105 -2.83 8.97 6.28
CA PHE A 105 -2.39 7.67 5.78
C PHE A 105 -3.53 6.93 5.11
N SER A 106 -3.26 6.39 3.92
CA SER A 106 -4.22 5.71 3.05
C SER A 106 -5.32 6.63 2.50
N TYR A 107 -5.35 6.77 1.17
CA TYR A 107 -6.23 7.71 0.48
C TYR A 107 -7.71 7.34 0.56
N ARG A 108 -8.03 6.05 0.63
CA ARG A 108 -9.37 5.50 0.40
C ARG A 108 -10.32 5.57 1.60
N TYR A 109 -9.84 5.96 2.78
CA TYR A 109 -10.65 5.97 3.98
C TYR A 109 -11.48 7.24 4.15
N TYR A 110 -12.68 7.08 4.76
CA TYR A 110 -13.63 8.15 5.04
C TYR A 110 -12.99 9.36 5.74
N HIS A 111 -12.26 9.11 6.83
CA HIS A 111 -11.64 10.19 7.60
C HIS A 111 -10.48 10.86 6.85
N THR A 112 -9.78 10.16 5.98
CA THR A 112 -8.75 10.74 5.12
C THR A 112 -9.37 11.69 4.10
N TYR A 113 -10.35 11.22 3.34
CA TYR A 113 -11.01 12.04 2.32
C TYR A 113 -11.63 13.30 2.91
N HIS A 114 -12.48 13.14 3.94
CA HIS A 114 -13.17 14.28 4.55
C HIS A 114 -12.24 15.15 5.40
N GLY A 115 -11.23 14.57 6.04
CA GLY A 115 -10.21 15.28 6.79
C GLY A 115 -9.34 16.17 5.89
N MET A 116 -8.90 15.66 4.75
CA MET A 116 -8.14 16.42 3.76
C MET A 116 -8.95 17.61 3.23
N LEU A 117 -10.24 17.43 2.96
CA LEU A 117 -11.11 18.55 2.56
C LEU A 117 -11.28 19.59 3.68
N ALA A 118 -11.25 19.17 4.94
CA ALA A 118 -11.37 20.07 6.09
C ALA A 118 -10.08 20.84 6.38
N THR A 119 -8.92 20.34 5.93
CA THR A 119 -7.58 20.86 6.23
C THR A 119 -6.71 21.03 4.98
N SER A 120 -7.30 21.37 3.83
CA SER A 120 -6.63 21.35 2.52
C SER A 120 -5.38 22.24 2.45
N ASP A 121 -5.34 23.32 3.24
CA ASP A 121 -4.21 24.23 3.35
C ASP A 121 -2.97 23.61 4.03
N ARG A 122 -3.12 22.50 4.73
CA ARG A 122 -2.08 21.83 5.53
C ARG A 122 -2.10 20.30 5.46
N ALA A 123 -2.94 19.72 4.61
CA ALA A 123 -3.09 18.28 4.46
C ALA A 123 -1.94 17.67 3.67
N ILE A 124 -1.17 16.81 4.28
CA ILE A 124 -0.15 15.98 3.63
C ILE A 124 -0.69 14.55 3.50
N LEU A 125 -0.56 13.96 2.34
CA LEU A 125 -1.06 12.61 2.08
C LEU A 125 0.07 11.60 1.91
N VAL A 126 0.03 10.50 2.66
CA VAL A 126 0.76 9.26 2.39
C VAL A 126 -0.25 8.28 1.77
N PRO A 127 -0.30 8.10 0.46
CA PRO A 127 -1.47 7.52 -0.22
C PRO A 127 -1.66 6.03 0.07
N THR A 128 -0.59 5.25 0.16
CA THR A 128 -0.60 3.78 0.19
C THR A 128 -1.45 3.20 -0.95
N ALA A 129 -1.29 3.78 -2.15
CA ALA A 129 -2.11 3.44 -3.30
C ALA A 129 -1.52 2.25 -4.06
N GLU A 130 -2.40 1.36 -4.44
CA GLU A 130 -2.14 0.22 -5.31
C GLU A 130 -2.99 0.37 -6.59
N ARG A 131 -2.74 -0.47 -7.59
CA ARG A 131 -3.57 -0.52 -8.80
C ARG A 131 -4.90 -1.21 -8.50
N ASP A 132 -5.74 -0.57 -7.70
CA ASP A 132 -7.07 -1.07 -7.36
C ASP A 132 -8.18 -0.22 -8.04
N PRO A 133 -9.40 -0.77 -8.24
CA PRO A 133 -10.50 -0.06 -8.89
C PRO A 133 -10.91 1.23 -8.20
N ALA A 134 -10.77 1.34 -6.87
CA ALA A 134 -11.14 2.53 -6.11
C ALA A 134 -10.32 3.76 -6.52
N LEU A 135 -9.07 3.57 -6.97
CA LEU A 135 -8.23 4.66 -7.45
C LEU A 135 -8.84 5.42 -8.63
N GLY A 136 -9.70 4.75 -9.42
CA GLY A 136 -10.43 5.35 -10.55
C GLY A 136 -11.63 6.19 -10.16
N LEU A 137 -12.07 6.18 -8.90
CA LEU A 137 -13.21 6.97 -8.46
C LEU A 137 -12.91 8.48 -8.51
N SER A 138 -13.90 9.26 -8.95
CA SER A 138 -13.74 10.69 -9.21
C SER A 138 -13.40 11.50 -7.96
N ILE A 139 -13.89 11.07 -6.80
CA ILE A 139 -13.64 11.73 -5.50
C ILE A 139 -12.16 11.77 -5.15
N PHE A 140 -11.39 10.70 -5.44
CA PHE A 140 -9.98 10.64 -5.05
C PHE A 140 -9.08 11.50 -5.92
N GLY A 141 -9.40 11.68 -7.20
CA GLY A 141 -8.65 12.59 -8.07
C GLY A 141 -8.56 14.01 -7.50
N GLN A 142 -9.59 14.46 -6.78
CA GLN A 142 -9.57 15.74 -6.07
C GLN A 142 -8.60 15.72 -4.89
N ALA A 143 -8.72 14.73 -4.03
CA ALA A 143 -7.87 14.62 -2.84
C ALA A 143 -6.37 14.68 -3.21
N PHE A 144 -5.97 13.99 -4.27
CA PHE A 144 -4.59 14.01 -4.75
C PHE A 144 -4.13 15.38 -5.30
N ARG A 145 -5.02 16.18 -5.88
CA ARG A 145 -4.68 17.51 -6.41
C ARG A 145 -4.70 18.62 -5.37
N THR A 146 -5.52 18.46 -4.31
CA THR A 146 -5.68 19.48 -3.28
C THR A 146 -4.81 19.26 -2.05
N ALA A 147 -4.06 18.17 -2.00
CA ALA A 147 -3.08 17.95 -0.95
C ALA A 147 -2.03 19.06 -0.94
N ARG A 148 -1.63 19.51 0.25
CA ARG A 148 -0.51 20.45 0.43
C ARG A 148 0.81 19.83 -0.02
N ALA A 149 0.98 18.53 0.22
CA ALA A 149 2.05 17.71 -0.31
C ALA A 149 1.63 16.23 -0.36
N VAL A 150 2.37 15.43 -1.13
CA VAL A 150 2.19 13.96 -1.18
C VAL A 150 3.53 13.28 -0.88
N MET A 151 3.51 12.34 0.05
CA MET A 151 4.64 11.48 0.42
C MET A 151 4.38 10.08 -0.11
N TYR A 152 4.98 9.73 -1.22
CA TYR A 152 4.79 8.43 -1.88
C TYR A 152 5.64 7.33 -1.24
N ASN A 153 5.14 6.11 -1.23
CA ASN A 153 5.91 4.95 -0.76
C ASN A 153 6.90 4.44 -1.81
N SER A 154 6.55 4.56 -3.10
CA SER A 154 7.40 4.11 -4.20
C SER A 154 7.32 5.07 -5.41
N HIS A 155 8.27 4.92 -6.34
CA HIS A 155 8.26 5.65 -7.60
C HIS A 155 7.09 5.24 -8.49
N GLU A 156 6.70 3.97 -8.42
CA GLU A 156 5.57 3.40 -9.15
C GLU A 156 4.23 3.92 -8.61
N GLU A 157 4.07 4.01 -7.29
CA GLU A 157 2.92 4.65 -6.67
C GLU A 157 2.78 6.12 -7.13
N ARG A 158 3.89 6.86 -7.16
CA ARG A 158 3.89 8.22 -7.68
C ARG A 158 3.46 8.27 -9.14
N ALA A 159 4.01 7.41 -9.98
CA ALA A 159 3.66 7.35 -11.40
C ALA A 159 2.18 6.99 -11.60
N LEU A 160 1.67 6.03 -10.83
CA LEU A 160 0.28 5.61 -10.84
C LEU A 160 -0.66 6.78 -10.49
N ILE A 161 -0.40 7.47 -9.38
CA ILE A 161 -1.23 8.61 -8.97
C ILE A 161 -1.13 9.78 -9.96
N HIS A 162 0.06 10.05 -10.50
CA HIS A 162 0.21 11.06 -11.56
C HIS A 162 -0.65 10.73 -12.79
N SER A 163 -0.76 9.46 -13.16
CA SER A 163 -1.55 9.03 -14.33
C SER A 163 -3.06 9.23 -14.13
N VAL A 164 -3.57 9.06 -12.91
CA VAL A 164 -5.01 9.17 -12.62
C VAL A 164 -5.44 10.57 -12.16
N ALA A 165 -4.57 11.30 -11.48
CA ALA A 165 -4.91 12.58 -10.87
C ALA A 165 -4.28 13.80 -11.53
N ASN A 166 -3.24 13.61 -12.35
CA ASN A 166 -2.46 14.71 -12.96
C ASN A 166 -1.98 15.74 -11.92
N ASN A 167 -1.45 15.27 -10.79
CA ASN A 167 -1.07 16.10 -9.65
C ASN A 167 0.44 16.43 -9.60
N LYS A 168 1.11 16.51 -10.75
CA LYS A 168 2.56 16.75 -10.86
C LYS A 168 3.03 18.07 -10.22
N ASN A 169 2.12 19.04 -10.09
CA ASN A 169 2.42 20.36 -9.50
C ASN A 169 2.30 20.37 -7.97
N VAL A 170 1.82 19.29 -7.36
CA VAL A 170 1.76 19.17 -5.90
C VAL A 170 3.15 18.81 -5.37
N PRO A 171 3.69 19.54 -4.38
CA PRO A 171 4.95 19.18 -3.74
C PRO A 171 4.97 17.73 -3.30
N ALA A 172 6.03 17.00 -3.61
CA ALA A 172 6.05 15.57 -3.34
C ALA A 172 7.45 15.00 -3.13
N VAL A 173 7.52 13.91 -2.37
CA VAL A 173 8.74 13.13 -2.16
C VAL A 173 8.42 11.64 -2.16
N VAL A 174 9.34 10.80 -2.60
CA VAL A 174 9.26 9.35 -2.41
C VAL A 174 9.97 9.01 -1.10
N VAL A 175 9.18 8.78 -0.06
CA VAL A 175 9.70 8.53 1.29
C VAL A 175 9.97 7.05 1.55
N GLY A 176 9.05 6.17 1.16
CA GLY A 176 9.05 4.78 1.60
C GLY A 176 8.64 4.62 3.06
N VAL A 177 8.92 3.46 3.63
CA VAL A 177 8.68 3.15 5.05
C VAL A 177 9.88 2.41 5.59
N GLY A 178 10.35 2.78 6.76
CA GLY A 178 11.40 2.04 7.49
C GLY A 178 10.85 0.83 8.23
N SER A 179 11.72 -0.13 8.49
CA SER A 179 11.44 -1.29 9.33
C SER A 179 12.34 -1.32 10.56
N GLU A 180 11.81 -1.86 11.65
CA GLU A 180 12.61 -2.15 12.85
C GLU A 180 13.44 -3.42 12.61
N ILE A 181 14.63 -3.23 12.05
CA ILE A 181 15.56 -4.32 11.78
C ILE A 181 16.33 -4.64 13.06
N PRO A 182 16.35 -5.90 13.55
CA PRO A 182 17.11 -6.25 14.73
C PRO A 182 18.60 -6.10 14.49
N THR A 183 19.33 -5.73 15.54
CA THR A 183 20.79 -5.59 15.49
C THR A 183 21.51 -6.93 15.35
N THR A 184 20.87 -8.00 15.79
CA THR A 184 21.42 -9.37 15.73
C THR A 184 20.35 -10.33 15.21
N THR A 185 20.74 -11.17 14.27
CA THR A 185 19.95 -12.28 13.73
C THR A 185 20.75 -13.56 13.78
N ASN A 186 20.10 -14.71 13.69
CA ASN A 186 20.79 -15.99 13.74
C ASN A 186 20.07 -17.05 12.89
N GLY A 187 20.42 -17.11 11.61
CA GLY A 187 19.88 -18.10 10.68
C GLY A 187 20.19 -19.54 11.07
N ALA A 188 21.31 -19.80 11.75
CA ALA A 188 21.63 -21.14 12.27
C ALA A 188 20.66 -21.56 13.39
N ARG A 189 20.26 -20.64 14.26
CA ARG A 189 19.22 -20.87 15.27
C ARG A 189 17.89 -21.27 14.63
N PHE A 190 17.47 -20.56 13.58
CA PHE A 190 16.26 -20.89 12.84
C PHE A 190 16.34 -22.31 12.23
N ARG A 191 17.46 -22.67 11.58
CA ARG A 191 17.65 -24.00 10.99
C ARG A 191 17.66 -25.10 12.04
N ALA A 192 18.34 -24.90 13.17
CA ALA A 192 18.37 -25.85 14.28
C ALA A 192 16.97 -26.11 14.86
N ARG A 193 16.19 -25.06 15.11
CA ARG A 193 14.84 -25.16 15.65
C ARG A 193 13.85 -25.83 14.70
N THR A 194 13.95 -25.54 13.41
CA THR A 194 13.02 -26.04 12.40
C THR A 194 13.45 -27.39 11.83
N GLY A 195 14.69 -27.80 12.02
CA GLY A 195 15.27 -29.02 11.40
C GLY A 195 15.42 -28.89 9.87
N LEU A 196 15.36 -27.67 9.30
CA LEU A 196 15.50 -27.43 7.88
C LEU A 196 16.95 -27.68 7.42
N LYS A 197 17.09 -28.61 6.48
CA LYS A 197 18.37 -28.93 5.84
C LYS A 197 18.31 -28.60 4.35
N GLY A 198 19.45 -28.17 3.79
CA GLY A 198 19.52 -27.78 2.38
C GLY A 198 18.93 -26.41 2.07
N SER A 199 18.71 -26.14 0.78
CA SER A 199 18.25 -24.86 0.27
C SER A 199 16.76 -24.68 0.45
N PHE A 200 16.35 -23.45 0.77
CA PHE A 200 14.93 -23.10 0.82
C PHE A 200 14.67 -21.67 0.37
N ALA A 201 13.53 -21.51 -0.31
CA ALA A 201 12.91 -20.23 -0.58
C ALA A 201 11.93 -19.91 0.53
N LEU A 202 11.89 -18.66 0.97
CA LEU A 202 11.02 -18.18 2.04
C LEU A 202 9.88 -17.34 1.47
N TYR A 203 8.68 -17.50 1.99
CA TYR A 203 7.56 -16.58 1.85
C TYR A 203 7.17 -16.05 3.22
N VAL A 204 6.96 -14.74 3.34
CA VAL A 204 6.49 -14.09 4.57
C VAL A 204 5.31 -13.19 4.25
N GLY A 205 4.16 -13.46 4.86
CA GLY A 205 2.97 -12.65 4.69
C GLY A 205 1.68 -13.44 4.87
N ARG A 206 0.55 -12.77 4.71
CA ARG A 206 -0.76 -13.43 4.69
C ARG A 206 -0.84 -14.33 3.44
N ILE A 207 -1.20 -15.58 3.63
CA ILE A 207 -1.28 -16.57 2.55
C ILE A 207 -2.67 -16.50 1.95
N ASP A 208 -2.83 -15.70 0.89
CA ASP A 208 -4.12 -15.49 0.21
C ASP A 208 -3.94 -15.30 -1.32
N GLU A 209 -5.06 -15.30 -2.04
CA GLU A 209 -5.05 -15.14 -3.50
C GLU A 209 -4.59 -13.76 -3.95
N ASN A 210 -4.92 -12.68 -3.23
CA ASN A 210 -4.49 -11.32 -3.59
C ASN A 210 -2.98 -11.15 -3.48
N LYS A 211 -2.35 -11.95 -2.60
CA LYS A 211 -0.89 -12.04 -2.46
C LYS A 211 -0.25 -13.01 -3.45
N GLY A 212 -1.01 -13.59 -4.41
CA GLY A 212 -0.48 -14.48 -5.44
C GLY A 212 -0.05 -15.85 -4.93
N CYS A 213 -0.47 -16.25 -3.72
CA CYS A 213 -0.01 -17.50 -3.12
C CYS A 213 -0.50 -18.75 -3.86
N GLY A 214 -1.70 -18.71 -4.45
CA GLY A 214 -2.22 -19.82 -5.25
C GLY A 214 -1.31 -20.11 -6.46
N GLU A 215 -0.96 -19.08 -7.22
CA GLU A 215 -0.03 -19.21 -8.35
C GLU A 215 1.37 -19.67 -7.89
N MET A 216 1.89 -19.10 -6.81
CA MET A 216 3.17 -19.51 -6.24
C MET A 216 3.19 -21.00 -5.91
N PHE A 217 2.11 -21.53 -5.32
CA PHE A 217 2.01 -22.97 -5.01
C PHE A 217 2.01 -23.83 -6.27
N ASP A 218 1.25 -23.43 -7.30
CA ASP A 218 1.24 -24.14 -8.58
C ASP A 218 2.61 -24.13 -9.24
N TYR A 219 3.23 -22.97 -9.34
CA TYR A 219 4.55 -22.81 -9.93
C TYR A 219 5.65 -23.58 -9.17
N PHE A 220 5.61 -23.55 -7.85
CA PHE A 220 6.57 -24.30 -7.03
C PHE A 220 6.41 -25.82 -7.18
N ARG A 221 5.18 -26.33 -7.21
CA ARG A 221 4.91 -27.77 -7.44
C ARG A 221 5.39 -28.22 -8.82
N ARG A 222 5.12 -27.44 -9.84
CA ARG A 222 5.61 -27.69 -11.22
C ARG A 222 7.13 -27.64 -11.29
N TYR A 223 7.75 -26.66 -10.66
CA TYR A 223 9.22 -26.54 -10.54
C TYR A 223 9.82 -27.79 -9.90
N HIS A 224 9.26 -28.21 -8.78
CA HIS A 224 9.73 -29.42 -8.08
C HIS A 224 9.57 -30.69 -8.93
N ALA A 225 8.52 -30.81 -9.73
CA ALA A 225 8.29 -31.97 -10.58
C ALA A 225 9.17 -31.99 -11.84
N GLN A 226 9.53 -30.83 -12.38
CA GLN A 226 10.12 -30.72 -13.71
C GLN A 226 11.60 -30.28 -13.70
N VAL A 227 12.05 -29.57 -12.68
CA VAL A 227 13.35 -28.89 -12.69
C VAL A 227 14.27 -29.31 -11.54
N SER A 228 13.85 -29.14 -10.30
CA SER A 228 14.68 -29.45 -9.13
C SER A 228 13.86 -29.98 -7.96
N GLN A 229 14.35 -31.08 -7.36
CA GLN A 229 13.71 -31.71 -6.18
C GLN A 229 14.36 -31.30 -4.85
N THR A 230 15.34 -30.40 -4.84
CA THR A 230 16.13 -30.06 -3.66
C THR A 230 15.60 -28.87 -2.91
N MET A 231 15.09 -27.85 -3.62
CA MET A 231 14.54 -26.64 -3.04
C MET A 231 13.32 -26.93 -2.18
N GLN A 232 13.24 -26.28 -1.04
CA GLN A 232 12.06 -26.27 -0.17
C GLN A 232 11.38 -24.90 -0.23
N LEU A 233 10.09 -24.84 -0.03
CA LEU A 233 9.31 -23.61 0.15
C LEU A 233 8.85 -23.52 1.60
N VAL A 234 9.30 -22.52 2.32
CA VAL A 234 8.95 -22.27 3.72
C VAL A 234 8.02 -21.07 3.78
N LEU A 235 6.88 -21.22 4.44
CA LEU A 235 5.83 -20.23 4.55
C LEU A 235 5.70 -19.74 5.98
N ILE A 236 5.71 -18.43 6.17
CA ILE A 236 5.46 -17.76 7.45
C ILE A 236 4.25 -16.82 7.28
N GLY A 237 3.22 -17.00 8.11
CA GLY A 237 2.03 -16.18 8.16
C GLY A 237 0.73 -16.97 8.25
N ASN A 238 -0.39 -16.24 8.36
CA ASN A 238 -1.70 -16.84 8.50
C ASN A 238 -2.31 -17.25 7.16
N PRO A 239 -2.79 -18.49 6.99
CA PRO A 239 -3.41 -18.96 5.76
C PRO A 239 -4.89 -18.53 5.72
N ILE A 240 -5.29 -17.94 4.59
CA ILE A 240 -6.67 -17.66 4.21
C ILE A 240 -7.12 -18.70 3.15
N ILE A 241 -6.15 -19.16 2.32
CA ILE A 241 -6.38 -20.24 1.35
C ILE A 241 -5.72 -21.54 1.82
N PRO A 242 -6.20 -22.70 1.35
CA PRO A 242 -5.56 -23.98 1.64
C PRO A 242 -4.12 -24.02 1.14
N ILE A 243 -3.24 -24.54 1.98
CA ILE A 243 -1.84 -24.81 1.60
C ILE A 243 -1.79 -26.24 1.05
N PRO A 244 -1.26 -26.47 -0.16
CA PRO A 244 -1.23 -27.82 -0.75
C PRO A 244 -0.32 -28.75 0.06
N ALA A 245 -0.78 -29.98 0.26
CA ALA A 245 0.03 -31.04 0.86
C ALA A 245 1.17 -31.40 -0.10
N HIS A 246 2.40 -31.09 0.26
CA HIS A 246 3.58 -31.37 -0.55
C HIS A 246 4.81 -31.54 0.35
N PRO A 247 5.67 -32.54 0.14
CA PRO A 247 6.80 -32.85 1.03
C PRO A 247 7.85 -31.73 1.13
N ARG A 248 7.86 -30.81 0.18
CA ARG A 248 8.79 -29.67 0.13
C ARG A 248 8.15 -28.32 0.43
N ILE A 249 6.86 -28.28 0.77
CA ILE A 249 6.19 -27.09 1.25
C ILE A 249 5.99 -27.21 2.75
N ARG A 250 6.49 -26.26 3.51
CA ARG A 250 6.42 -26.25 4.96
C ARG A 250 5.85 -24.95 5.49
N HIS A 251 4.76 -25.03 6.19
CA HIS A 251 4.12 -23.90 6.85
C HIS A 251 4.47 -23.86 8.34
N LEU A 252 4.96 -22.71 8.82
CA LEU A 252 5.39 -22.50 10.21
C LEU A 252 4.37 -21.71 11.03
N GLY A 253 3.27 -21.25 10.42
CA GLY A 253 2.30 -20.40 11.09
C GLY A 253 2.79 -18.96 11.26
N PHE A 254 2.21 -18.28 12.23
CA PHE A 254 2.64 -16.95 12.64
C PHE A 254 3.84 -17.10 13.60
N VAL A 255 4.89 -16.34 13.36
CA VAL A 255 6.13 -16.35 14.15
C VAL A 255 6.43 -14.96 14.73
N THR A 256 7.33 -14.88 15.69
CA THR A 256 7.81 -13.60 16.22
C THR A 256 8.63 -12.82 15.20
N ASP A 257 8.80 -11.51 15.40
CA ASP A 257 9.67 -10.72 14.52
C ASP A 257 11.11 -11.22 14.54
N GLU A 258 11.63 -11.63 15.69
CA GLU A 258 12.97 -12.24 15.82
C GLU A 258 13.10 -13.48 14.92
N GLU A 259 12.14 -14.39 15.02
CA GLU A 259 12.10 -15.61 14.21
C GLU A 259 11.95 -15.34 12.72
N LYS A 260 11.17 -14.30 12.36
CA LYS A 260 11.01 -13.84 10.97
C LYS A 260 12.36 -13.42 10.37
N TYR A 261 13.12 -12.61 11.10
CA TYR A 261 14.42 -12.15 10.61
C TYR A 261 15.47 -13.24 10.62
N ASP A 262 15.46 -14.15 11.60
CA ASP A 262 16.31 -15.37 11.58
C ASP A 262 15.98 -16.25 10.34
N ALA A 263 14.70 -16.36 9.98
CA ALA A 263 14.28 -17.09 8.79
C ALA A 263 14.78 -16.43 7.51
N MET A 264 14.70 -15.08 7.42
CA MET A 264 15.21 -14.33 6.28
C MET A 264 16.72 -14.54 6.12
N GLU A 265 17.50 -14.39 7.20
CA GLU A 265 18.95 -14.64 7.16
C GLU A 265 19.30 -16.08 6.76
N ALA A 266 18.48 -17.05 7.17
CA ALA A 266 18.71 -18.46 6.85
C ALA A 266 18.31 -18.84 5.42
N ALA A 267 17.46 -18.07 4.75
CA ALA A 267 16.89 -18.38 3.44
C ALA A 267 17.91 -18.12 2.30
N ASP A 268 17.85 -18.93 1.25
CA ASP A 268 18.61 -18.67 0.03
C ASP A 268 18.01 -17.52 -0.79
N LEU A 269 16.68 -17.34 -0.72
CA LEU A 269 15.94 -16.24 -1.33
C LEU A 269 14.57 -16.07 -0.69
N LEU A 270 13.98 -14.89 -0.87
CA LEU A 270 12.57 -14.62 -0.57
C LEU A 270 11.75 -14.64 -1.87
N ILE A 271 10.60 -15.32 -1.89
CA ILE A 271 9.63 -15.22 -2.98
C ILE A 271 8.53 -14.24 -2.58
N MET A 272 8.26 -13.23 -3.42
CA MET A 272 7.16 -12.28 -3.24
C MET A 272 6.24 -12.32 -4.46
N PRO A 273 5.16 -13.11 -4.39
CA PRO A 273 4.28 -13.37 -5.54
C PRO A 273 3.16 -12.35 -5.69
N SER A 274 3.07 -11.32 -4.86
CA SER A 274 1.98 -10.34 -4.82
C SER A 274 1.72 -9.69 -6.18
N TYR A 275 0.43 -9.56 -6.53
CA TYR A 275 0.01 -8.83 -7.72
C TYR A 275 -0.03 -7.32 -7.50
N TYR A 276 -0.26 -6.89 -6.27
CA TYR A 276 -0.45 -5.48 -5.91
C TYR A 276 0.35 -5.14 -4.65
N GLU A 277 1.13 -4.08 -4.73
CA GLU A 277 1.87 -3.48 -3.62
C GLU A 277 1.99 -1.96 -3.84
N SER A 278 1.92 -1.20 -2.76
CA SER A 278 2.36 0.21 -2.76
C SER A 278 3.82 0.35 -2.34
N LEU A 279 4.25 -0.59 -1.49
CA LEU A 279 5.61 -0.81 -1.03
C LEU A 279 5.69 -2.20 -0.41
N SER A 280 6.55 -3.05 -0.84
CA SER A 280 6.73 -4.35 -0.19
C SER A 280 7.71 -4.23 0.98
N MET A 281 7.20 -4.12 2.20
CA MET A 281 8.02 -4.09 3.42
C MET A 281 8.88 -5.33 3.55
N VAL A 282 8.29 -6.50 3.29
CA VAL A 282 8.97 -7.80 3.40
C VAL A 282 10.14 -7.92 2.42
N THR A 283 10.02 -7.37 1.22
CA THR A 283 11.13 -7.31 0.24
C THR A 283 12.28 -6.44 0.77
N ILE A 284 11.95 -5.28 1.34
CA ILE A 284 12.94 -4.36 1.94
C ILE A 284 13.62 -5.00 3.16
N GLU A 285 12.85 -5.71 3.99
CA GLU A 285 13.35 -6.47 5.14
C GLU A 285 14.29 -7.61 4.71
N ALA A 286 13.95 -8.33 3.62
CA ALA A 286 14.83 -9.36 3.05
C ALA A 286 16.17 -8.77 2.59
N TRP A 287 16.17 -7.64 1.90
CA TRP A 287 17.41 -6.94 1.51
C TRP A 287 18.21 -6.48 2.73
N ALA A 288 17.55 -6.00 3.78
CA ALA A 288 18.23 -5.69 5.04
C ALA A 288 18.91 -6.92 5.65
N MET A 289 18.38 -8.12 5.41
CA MET A 289 18.96 -9.39 5.85
C MET A 289 19.91 -10.03 4.82
N ARG A 290 20.30 -9.33 3.76
CA ARG A 290 21.09 -9.85 2.64
C ARG A 290 20.45 -11.06 1.95
N THR A 291 19.15 -11.09 1.88
CA THR A 291 18.38 -12.15 1.23
C THR A 291 17.90 -11.68 -0.13
N PRO A 292 18.38 -12.30 -1.24
CA PRO A 292 17.90 -12.00 -2.58
C PRO A 292 16.42 -12.28 -2.73
N VAL A 293 15.77 -11.66 -3.71
CA VAL A 293 14.34 -11.84 -3.92
C VAL A 293 14.01 -12.41 -5.30
N LEU A 294 12.92 -13.18 -5.38
CA LEU A 294 12.24 -13.56 -6.62
C LEU A 294 10.83 -13.01 -6.55
N VAL A 295 10.50 -12.05 -7.40
CA VAL A 295 9.27 -11.30 -7.28
C VAL A 295 8.37 -11.44 -8.51
N ASN A 296 7.05 -11.24 -8.33
CA ASN A 296 6.11 -11.18 -9.43
C ASN A 296 6.31 -9.90 -10.25
N GLY A 297 6.74 -10.02 -11.50
CA GLY A 297 7.03 -8.92 -12.43
C GLY A 297 5.79 -8.17 -12.89
N ARG A 298 4.59 -8.76 -12.76
CA ARG A 298 3.32 -8.09 -13.06
C ARG A 298 2.94 -7.04 -12.01
N CYS A 299 3.60 -7.04 -10.86
CA CYS A 299 3.53 -5.97 -9.88
C CYS A 299 4.59 -4.91 -10.19
N ASP A 300 4.18 -3.75 -10.70
CA ASP A 300 5.09 -2.66 -11.10
C ASP A 300 6.05 -2.28 -9.97
N VAL A 301 5.56 -2.21 -8.72
CA VAL A 301 6.35 -1.85 -7.54
C VAL A 301 7.44 -2.88 -7.26
N LEU A 302 7.09 -4.16 -7.24
CA LEU A 302 8.05 -5.22 -6.99
C LEU A 302 9.13 -5.28 -8.07
N ARG A 303 8.72 -5.25 -9.35
CA ARG A 303 9.64 -5.23 -10.49
C ARG A 303 10.55 -4.01 -10.44
N GLY A 304 9.98 -2.82 -10.29
CA GLY A 304 10.75 -1.57 -10.31
C GLY A 304 11.74 -1.46 -9.15
N GLN A 305 11.34 -1.88 -7.95
CA GLN A 305 12.25 -1.91 -6.80
C GLN A 305 13.38 -2.94 -6.98
N THR A 306 13.07 -4.14 -7.47
CA THR A 306 14.06 -5.21 -7.69
C THR A 306 15.09 -4.79 -8.72
N ILE A 307 14.67 -4.15 -9.82
CA ILE A 307 15.59 -3.62 -10.85
C ILE A 307 16.49 -2.52 -10.25
N ARG A 308 15.92 -1.55 -9.52
CA ARG A 308 16.72 -0.46 -8.92
C ARG A 308 17.68 -0.92 -7.84
N ALA A 309 17.29 -1.93 -7.09
CA ALA A 309 18.14 -2.53 -6.07
C ALA A 309 19.22 -3.44 -6.64
N ASN A 310 19.06 -3.93 -7.87
CA ASN A 310 19.86 -5.02 -8.45
C ASN A 310 19.99 -6.21 -7.47
N ALA A 311 18.88 -6.60 -6.82
CA ALA A 311 18.93 -7.47 -5.65
C ALA A 311 17.95 -8.66 -5.74
N GLY A 312 17.77 -9.17 -6.95
CA GLY A 312 16.90 -10.30 -7.22
C GLY A 312 16.47 -10.41 -8.67
N LEU A 313 15.56 -11.34 -8.93
CA LEU A 313 14.96 -11.57 -10.23
C LEU A 313 13.44 -11.38 -10.17
N TYR A 314 12.81 -11.23 -11.31
CA TYR A 314 11.36 -11.18 -11.43
C TYR A 314 10.86 -12.16 -12.49
N TYR A 315 9.59 -12.54 -12.42
CA TYR A 315 8.93 -13.44 -13.34
C TYR A 315 7.51 -12.95 -13.68
N GLU A 316 7.05 -13.24 -14.89
CA GLU A 316 5.69 -13.00 -15.34
C GLU A 316 4.98 -14.28 -15.78
N SER A 317 5.75 -15.39 -15.93
CA SER A 317 5.27 -16.70 -16.36
C SER A 317 5.90 -17.81 -15.53
N PHE A 318 5.38 -19.05 -15.69
CA PHE A 318 5.98 -20.22 -15.07
C PHE A 318 7.41 -20.48 -15.56
N ASP A 319 7.68 -20.35 -16.84
CA ASP A 319 9.00 -20.65 -17.41
C ASP A 319 10.05 -19.68 -16.87
N GLU A 320 9.71 -18.40 -16.76
CA GLU A 320 10.57 -17.38 -16.12
C GLU A 320 10.75 -17.64 -14.62
N PHE A 321 9.68 -18.03 -13.90
CA PHE A 321 9.76 -18.42 -12.50
C PHE A 321 10.72 -19.59 -12.32
N ALA A 322 10.54 -20.64 -13.13
CA ALA A 322 11.34 -21.86 -13.04
C ALA A 322 12.83 -21.60 -13.32
N GLU A 323 13.13 -20.85 -14.37
CA GLU A 323 14.51 -20.51 -14.74
C GLU A 323 15.16 -19.57 -13.71
N SER A 324 14.40 -18.56 -13.23
CA SER A 324 14.87 -17.63 -12.18
C SER A 324 15.15 -18.37 -10.88
N LEU A 325 14.22 -19.24 -10.44
CA LEU A 325 14.39 -20.03 -9.23
C LEU A 325 15.57 -20.99 -9.35
N ARG A 326 15.73 -21.68 -10.49
CA ARG A 326 16.87 -22.55 -10.78
C ARG A 326 18.19 -21.79 -10.72
N THR A 327 18.22 -20.60 -11.33
CA THR A 327 19.41 -19.74 -11.34
C THR A 327 19.78 -19.32 -9.91
N LEU A 328 18.78 -18.88 -9.11
CA LEU A 328 19.02 -18.52 -7.72
C LEU A 328 19.34 -19.73 -6.84
N GLU A 329 18.82 -20.92 -7.12
CA GLU A 329 19.15 -22.14 -6.39
C GLU A 329 20.61 -22.56 -6.61
N THR A 330 21.11 -22.52 -7.86
CA THR A 330 22.38 -23.09 -8.25
C THR A 330 23.57 -22.11 -8.24
N ASN A 331 23.28 -20.80 -8.48
CA ASN A 331 24.33 -19.78 -8.59
C ASN A 331 24.55 -19.01 -7.29
N LYS A 332 25.36 -19.54 -6.41
CA LYS A 332 25.69 -18.90 -5.13
C LYS A 332 26.41 -17.55 -5.30
N GLN A 333 27.22 -17.38 -6.33
CA GLN A 333 27.92 -16.13 -6.57
C GLN A 333 26.94 -15.02 -6.90
N LEU A 334 25.95 -15.30 -7.75
CA LEU A 334 24.88 -14.34 -8.09
C LEU A 334 24.05 -13.97 -6.84
N ARG A 335 23.67 -14.97 -6.03
CA ARG A 335 22.98 -14.69 -4.76
C ARG A 335 23.77 -13.76 -3.85
N ASN A 336 25.08 -13.98 -3.73
CA ASN A 336 25.95 -13.12 -2.92
C ASN A 336 26.01 -11.68 -3.48
N THR A 337 26.09 -11.50 -4.80
CA THR A 337 26.03 -10.18 -5.42
C THR A 337 24.70 -9.48 -5.11
N PHE A 338 23.59 -10.16 -5.33
CA PHE A 338 22.25 -9.61 -5.01
C PHE A 338 22.06 -9.31 -3.52
N ALA A 339 22.67 -10.12 -2.64
CA ALA A 339 22.63 -9.91 -1.20
C ALA A 339 23.32 -8.59 -0.79
N GLU A 340 24.51 -8.32 -1.33
CA GLU A 340 25.25 -7.09 -1.04
C GLU A 340 24.59 -5.87 -1.69
N ASP A 341 24.14 -5.97 -2.93
CA ASP A 341 23.45 -4.88 -3.61
C ASP A 341 22.13 -4.53 -2.91
N GLY A 342 21.36 -5.54 -2.49
CA GLY A 342 20.13 -5.36 -1.73
C GLY A 342 20.37 -4.67 -0.40
N ARG A 343 21.38 -5.09 0.34
CA ARG A 343 21.77 -4.47 1.60
C ARG A 343 22.17 -2.99 1.40
N ALA A 344 22.99 -2.72 0.41
CA ALA A 344 23.43 -1.37 0.07
C ALA A 344 22.23 -0.47 -0.34
N TYR A 345 21.26 -1.04 -1.09
CA TYR A 345 20.03 -0.33 -1.46
C TYR A 345 19.16 -0.03 -0.24
N TYR A 346 18.97 -1.00 0.65
CA TYR A 346 18.28 -0.80 1.93
C TYR A 346 18.94 0.32 2.74
N GLU A 347 20.24 0.26 2.95
CA GLU A 347 20.98 1.25 3.76
C GLU A 347 20.88 2.67 3.18
N ARG A 348 20.88 2.80 1.87
CA ARG A 348 20.81 4.08 1.18
C ARG A 348 19.39 4.71 1.20
N HIS A 349 18.34 3.88 1.27
CA HIS A 349 16.98 4.36 0.98
C HIS A 349 15.96 4.14 2.09
N TYR A 350 16.15 3.14 2.99
CA TYR A 350 15.10 2.63 3.86
C TYR A 350 15.48 2.51 5.34
N THR A 351 16.70 2.86 5.74
CA THR A 351 17.00 3.00 7.17
C THR A 351 16.14 4.12 7.76
N TRP A 352 15.83 4.02 9.06
CA TRP A 352 15.02 5.03 9.71
C TRP A 352 15.61 6.45 9.61
N ASP A 353 16.93 6.60 9.68
CA ASP A 353 17.56 7.92 9.57
C ASP A 353 17.33 8.54 8.19
N VAL A 354 17.36 7.73 7.12
CA VAL A 354 17.04 8.17 5.76
C VAL A 354 15.56 8.53 5.63
N ILE A 355 14.67 7.72 6.20
CA ILE A 355 13.22 7.99 6.19
C ILE A 355 12.91 9.27 6.96
N ASP A 356 13.45 9.44 8.16
CA ASP A 356 13.27 10.65 8.97
C ASP A 356 13.77 11.90 8.21
N ALA A 357 14.95 11.83 7.59
CA ALA A 357 15.48 12.93 6.80
C ALA A 357 14.56 13.34 5.64
N LYS A 358 13.93 12.35 4.97
CA LYS A 358 12.95 12.61 3.89
C LYS A 358 11.69 13.29 4.43
N TYR A 359 11.12 12.82 5.56
CA TYR A 359 9.96 13.45 6.20
C TYR A 359 10.26 14.87 6.65
N LEU A 360 11.36 15.07 7.37
CA LEU A 360 11.78 16.40 7.84
C LEU A 360 12.13 17.34 6.67
N GLY A 361 12.73 16.81 5.61
CA GLY A 361 13.08 17.57 4.43
C GLY A 361 11.87 18.17 3.72
N ILE A 362 10.82 17.40 3.48
CA ILE A 362 9.59 17.92 2.85
C ILE A 362 8.88 18.90 3.78
N LEU A 363 8.80 18.64 5.09
CA LEU A 363 8.21 19.58 6.04
C LEU A 363 8.95 20.93 6.05
N SER A 364 10.28 20.91 6.06
CA SER A 364 11.10 22.13 5.97
C SER A 364 10.91 22.88 4.66
N GLN A 365 10.74 22.17 3.55
CA GLN A 365 10.43 22.77 2.25
C GLN A 365 9.07 23.47 2.28
N LEU A 366 8.05 22.80 2.84
CA LEU A 366 6.71 23.37 2.96
C LEU A 366 6.70 24.62 3.84
N GLN A 367 7.41 24.63 4.97
CA GLN A 367 7.54 25.79 5.85
C GLN A 367 8.17 27.01 5.15
N LYS A 368 9.12 26.79 4.24
CA LYS A 368 9.69 27.88 3.42
C LYS A 368 8.64 28.45 2.48
N ILE A 369 7.91 27.59 1.76
CA ILE A 369 6.84 28.02 0.85
C ILE A 369 5.75 28.78 1.61
N ASP A 370 5.38 28.34 2.82
CA ASP A 370 4.33 28.98 3.63
C ASP A 370 4.77 30.37 4.10
N ARG A 371 6.04 30.57 4.44
CA ARG A 371 6.59 31.87 4.78
C ARG A 371 6.61 32.84 3.60
N ASP A 372 6.76 32.33 2.39
CA ASP A 372 6.74 33.12 1.15
C ASP A 372 5.31 33.47 0.65
N GLY A 373 4.27 33.07 1.41
CA GLY A 373 2.88 33.42 1.13
C GLY A 373 2.14 32.37 0.28
N TYR A 374 2.05 31.13 0.78
CA TYR A 374 1.27 30.09 0.11
C TYR A 374 -0.22 30.44 0.06
N THR A 375 -0.78 30.39 -1.13
CA THR A 375 -2.22 30.44 -1.36
C THR A 375 -2.73 29.08 -1.80
N VAL A 376 -3.80 28.60 -1.15
CA VAL A 376 -4.45 27.34 -1.56
C VAL A 376 -4.89 27.48 -3.01
N PRO A 377 -4.44 26.62 -3.92
CA PRO A 377 -4.87 26.67 -5.31
C PRO A 377 -6.39 26.50 -5.38
N VAL A 378 -7.10 27.46 -5.98
CA VAL A 378 -8.53 27.31 -6.29
C VAL A 378 -8.64 26.34 -7.45
N HIS A 379 -8.84 25.07 -7.13
CA HIS A 379 -9.18 24.10 -8.16
C HIS A 379 -10.65 24.23 -8.51
N SER A 380 -10.99 24.39 -9.79
CA SER A 380 -12.34 24.14 -10.28
C SER A 380 -12.83 22.81 -9.72
N LYS A 381 -14.09 22.74 -9.29
CA LYS A 381 -14.66 21.51 -8.72
C LYS A 381 -14.21 20.32 -9.56
N PRO A 382 -13.40 19.40 -8.98
CA PRO A 382 -12.79 18.36 -9.77
C PRO A 382 -13.84 17.46 -10.33
N GLY A 383 -13.62 17.06 -11.55
CA GLY A 383 -14.47 16.11 -12.20
C GLY A 383 -15.84 16.68 -12.61
N TRP A 384 -16.02 18.03 -12.73
CA TRP A 384 -17.27 18.54 -13.24
C TRP A 384 -17.69 17.85 -14.55
N LEU A 385 -16.76 17.68 -15.49
CA LEU A 385 -16.99 16.89 -16.71
C LEU A 385 -17.16 15.38 -16.44
N LYS A 386 -16.45 14.84 -15.45
CA LYS A 386 -16.63 13.43 -15.02
C LYS A 386 -17.92 13.25 -14.23
N GLN A 387 -18.32 14.23 -13.39
CA GLN A 387 -19.61 14.24 -12.71
C GLN A 387 -20.75 14.16 -13.72
N HIS A 388 -20.69 14.95 -14.77
CA HIS A 388 -21.66 14.88 -15.86
C HIS A 388 -21.63 13.53 -16.61
N ARG A 389 -20.44 12.97 -16.84
CA ARG A 389 -20.33 11.64 -17.48
C ARG A 389 -20.98 10.53 -16.66
N HIS A 390 -20.84 10.56 -15.34
CA HIS A 390 -21.42 9.53 -14.47
C HIS A 390 -22.92 9.71 -14.25
N MET A 391 -23.44 10.91 -14.44
CA MET A 391 -24.87 11.21 -14.27
C MET A 391 -25.66 11.11 -15.58
N GLN A 392 -25.01 11.10 -16.72
CA GLN A 392 -25.68 11.01 -18.03
C GLN A 392 -25.62 9.58 -18.57
N PRO A 393 -26.68 9.11 -19.21
CA PRO A 393 -26.65 7.86 -19.93
C PRO A 393 -25.58 7.89 -21.03
N PRO A 394 -25.08 6.75 -21.50
CA PRO A 394 -24.15 6.67 -22.62
C PRO A 394 -24.69 7.48 -23.81
N ALA A 395 -23.81 8.18 -24.51
CA ALA A 395 -24.20 9.03 -25.65
C ALA A 395 -25.10 8.30 -26.66
N ARG A 396 -24.83 7.01 -26.90
CA ARG A 396 -25.66 6.16 -27.75
C ARG A 396 -27.11 6.09 -27.27
N LYS A 397 -27.33 5.89 -25.97
CA LYS A 397 -28.68 5.85 -25.40
C LYS A 397 -29.39 7.20 -25.50
N ILE A 398 -28.64 8.31 -25.34
CA ILE A 398 -29.20 9.66 -25.56
C ILE A 398 -29.63 9.82 -27.02
N VAL A 399 -28.79 9.36 -27.96
CA VAL A 399 -29.11 9.44 -29.41
C VAL A 399 -30.31 8.57 -29.74
N ASP A 400 -30.38 7.36 -29.20
CA ASP A 400 -31.51 6.43 -29.41
C ASP A 400 -32.83 6.93 -28.81
N ASP A 401 -32.76 7.74 -27.73
CA ASP A 401 -33.94 8.33 -27.05
C ASP A 401 -34.31 9.73 -27.62
N LEU A 402 -33.50 10.29 -28.53
CA LEU A 402 -33.87 11.57 -29.18
C LEU A 402 -35.09 11.38 -30.08
N PRO A 403 -36.07 12.28 -30.03
CA PRO A 403 -37.16 12.28 -31.00
C PRO A 403 -36.56 12.48 -32.39
N THR A 404 -37.13 11.80 -33.36
CA THR A 404 -36.84 12.04 -34.78
C THR A 404 -37.10 13.52 -35.06
N GLY A 405 -36.01 14.28 -35.25
CA GLY A 405 -36.12 15.70 -35.59
C GLY A 405 -36.78 15.92 -36.96
N PRO A 406 -37.23 17.13 -37.25
CA PRO A 406 -37.70 17.45 -38.57
C PRO A 406 -36.62 17.16 -39.59
N THR A 407 -36.99 16.39 -40.61
CA THR A 407 -36.11 16.15 -41.76
C THR A 407 -36.05 17.43 -42.59
N CYS A 408 -34.97 17.69 -43.31
CA CYS A 408 -34.87 18.89 -44.17
C CYS A 408 -36.00 19.02 -45.20
N LYS A 409 -36.90 18.04 -45.32
CA LYS A 409 -38.09 18.07 -46.15
C LYS A 409 -39.29 18.73 -45.46
N ASP A 410 -39.22 18.96 -44.15
CA ASP A 410 -40.29 19.59 -43.37
C ASP A 410 -40.06 21.09 -43.21
N VAL A 411 -39.08 21.68 -43.92
CA VAL A 411 -38.66 23.08 -43.84
C VAL A 411 -38.91 23.79 -45.22
N GLU A 412 -39.84 23.30 -46.06
CA GLU A 412 -40.30 24.02 -47.23
C GLU A 412 -41.61 24.78 -46.96
#